data_d5f3bb43b268ff77b4df5ce85e20b61a
#
_entry.id   d5f3bb43b268ff77b4df5ce85e20b61a
#
_cell.length_a   1.000
_cell.length_b   1.000
_cell.length_c   1.000
_cell.angle_alpha   90.00
_cell.angle_beta   90.00
_cell.angle_gamma   90.00
#
_symmetry.space_group_name_H-M   'P 1'
#
loop_
_entity.id
_entity.type
_entity.pdbx_description
1 polymer ?
#
loop_
_entity_poly.entity_id
_entity_poly.type
_entity_poly.pdbx_seq_one_letter_code
_entity_poly.pdbx_strand_id
1 'polypeptide(L)'
;MNSNSSSATEVPHAITAYQAAHDRRDVATALAQFDLAARVVDDGRTYDGISGVESFLRNAASEYTYTRTLVTAEEVGPDRWRVTNHLEGNFPDGHVDLAYAFQL
;
A
#
# COMPACT_ATOMS: atom_id res chain seq x y z
N MET A 1 -5.15 -27.20 5.78
CA MET A 1 -5.10 -26.45 5.69
C MET A 1 -4.75 -25.85 5.45
N ASN A 2 -4.64 -26.02 5.38
CA ASN A 2 -4.22 -25.28 5.23
C ASN A 2 -3.75 -24.47 4.95
N SER A 3 -3.44 -24.55 5.02
CA SER A 3 -2.93 -23.58 4.97
C SER A 3 -2.42 -22.81 4.06
N ASN A 4 -2.12 -22.93 3.24
CA ASN A 4 -1.63 -22.22 2.35
C ASN A 4 -2.42 -21.40 1.52
N SER A 5 -3.22 -21.80 0.92
CA SER A 5 -4.15 -20.93 0.26
C SER A 5 -4.61 -19.82 1.16
N SER A 6 -4.69 -20.10 2.39
CA SER A 6 -5.05 -19.10 3.36
C SER A 6 -3.99 -18.00 3.44
N SER A 7 -2.77 -18.24 2.99
CA SER A 7 -1.73 -17.23 3.07
C SER A 7 -2.11 -15.98 2.27
N ALA A 8 -2.85 -16.15 1.16
CA ALA A 8 -3.30 -15.00 0.38
C ALA A 8 -4.31 -14.15 1.16
N THR A 9 -5.05 -14.75 2.10
CA THR A 9 -6.03 -14.05 2.91
C THR A 9 -5.44 -13.61 4.24
N GLU A 10 -4.19 -13.98 4.51
CA GLU A 10 -3.53 -13.68 5.76
C GLU A 10 -2.52 -12.55 5.61
N VAL A 11 -2.89 -11.55 4.84
CA VAL A 11 -2.05 -10.36 4.66
C VAL A 11 -1.86 -9.70 6.02
N PRO A 12 -0.63 -9.33 6.38
CA PRO A 12 -0.37 -8.69 7.67
C PRO A 12 -1.26 -7.49 7.91
N HIS A 13 -1.71 -7.35 9.16
CA HIS A 13 -2.63 -6.29 9.53
C HIS A 13 -2.08 -4.90 9.19
N ALA A 14 -0.77 -4.68 9.36
CA ALA A 14 -0.18 -3.39 9.04
C ALA A 14 -0.42 -3.00 7.58
N ILE A 15 -0.34 -3.97 6.66
CA ILE A 15 -0.58 -3.71 5.25
C ILE A 15 -2.05 -3.43 4.98
N THR A 16 -2.95 -4.27 5.50
CA THR A 16 -4.38 -4.07 5.26
C THR A 16 -4.87 -2.78 5.91
N ALA A 17 -4.39 -2.47 7.11
CA ALA A 17 -4.77 -1.24 7.80
C ALA A 17 -4.28 0.00 7.03
N TYR A 18 -3.06 -0.05 6.53
CA TYR A 18 -2.51 1.03 5.72
C TYR A 18 -3.35 1.25 4.46
N GLN A 19 -3.64 0.17 3.72
CA GLN A 19 -4.36 0.29 2.47
C GLN A 19 -5.79 0.79 2.69
N ALA A 20 -6.46 0.32 3.73
CA ALA A 20 -7.81 0.78 4.04
C ALA A 20 -7.81 2.26 4.42
N ALA A 21 -6.84 2.70 5.23
CA ALA A 21 -6.74 4.10 5.61
C ALA A 21 -6.42 4.98 4.41
N HIS A 22 -5.54 4.52 3.54
CA HIS A 22 -5.18 5.24 2.33
C HIS A 22 -6.42 5.40 1.42
N ASP A 23 -7.22 4.35 1.28
CA ASP A 23 -8.44 4.41 0.48
C ASP A 23 -9.40 5.46 0.99
N ARG A 24 -9.46 5.66 2.33
CA ARG A 24 -10.32 6.65 2.97
C ARG A 24 -9.70 8.05 3.01
N ARG A 25 -8.49 8.20 2.53
CA ARG A 25 -7.70 9.44 2.67
C ARG A 25 -7.48 9.80 4.12
N ASP A 26 -7.39 8.81 4.99
CA ASP A 26 -7.13 8.99 6.41
C ASP A 26 -5.62 8.96 6.64
N VAL A 27 -4.99 10.11 6.44
CA VAL A 27 -3.53 10.23 6.50
C VAL A 27 -3.00 9.84 7.86
N ALA A 28 -3.66 10.25 8.93
CA ALA A 28 -3.17 9.97 10.29
C ALA A 28 -3.13 8.46 10.56
N THR A 29 -4.19 7.74 10.21
CA THR A 29 -4.23 6.29 10.42
C THR A 29 -3.24 5.57 9.52
N ALA A 30 -3.13 6.00 8.25
CA ALA A 30 -2.17 5.40 7.33
C ALA A 30 -0.75 5.62 7.85
N LEU A 31 -0.44 6.83 8.30
CA LEU A 31 0.90 7.18 8.79
C LEU A 31 1.27 6.37 10.03
N ALA A 32 0.29 6.06 10.88
CA ALA A 32 0.52 5.29 12.10
C ALA A 32 1.02 3.87 11.84
N GLN A 33 0.88 3.37 10.61
CA GLN A 33 1.35 2.03 10.24
C GLN A 33 2.84 2.01 9.88
N PHE A 34 3.50 3.17 9.82
CA PHE A 34 4.89 3.27 9.43
C PHE A 34 5.80 3.45 10.64
N ASP A 35 6.99 2.85 10.55
CA ASP A 35 8.06 3.10 11.49
C ASP A 35 8.63 4.50 11.27
N LEU A 36 9.26 5.08 12.30
CA LEU A 36 9.84 6.42 12.20
C LEU A 36 10.90 6.53 11.10
N ALA A 37 11.60 5.43 10.83
CA ALA A 37 12.64 5.38 9.80
C ALA A 37 12.13 4.84 8.47
N ALA A 38 10.82 4.72 8.30
CA ALA A 38 10.24 4.13 7.10
C ALA A 38 10.57 4.94 5.86
N ARG A 39 10.51 4.26 4.72
CA ARG A 39 10.79 4.88 3.43
C ARG A 39 9.72 4.46 2.43
N VAL A 40 9.27 5.40 1.62
CA VAL A 40 8.39 5.10 0.49
C VAL A 40 9.12 5.47 -0.79
N VAL A 41 9.08 4.57 -1.77
CA VAL A 41 9.59 4.86 -3.11
C VAL A 41 8.40 4.79 -4.06
N ASP A 42 8.15 5.87 -4.77
CA ASP A 42 7.03 5.96 -5.68
C ASP A 42 7.43 6.79 -6.89
N ASP A 43 7.23 6.21 -8.07
CA ASP A 43 7.49 6.88 -9.35
C ASP A 43 8.92 7.45 -9.40
N GLY A 44 9.90 6.67 -8.90
CA GLY A 44 11.30 7.06 -8.90
C GLY A 44 11.69 8.05 -7.83
N ARG A 45 10.76 8.48 -6.98
CA ARG A 45 11.04 9.41 -5.90
C ARG A 45 11.06 8.68 -4.58
N THR A 46 11.96 9.10 -3.70
CA THR A 46 12.12 8.52 -2.38
C THR A 46 11.64 9.51 -1.33
N TYR A 47 10.81 9.02 -0.41
CA TYR A 47 10.29 9.80 0.70
C TYR A 47 10.82 9.14 1.98
N ASP A 48 11.76 9.82 2.64
CA ASP A 48 12.47 9.25 3.78
C ASP A 48 11.90 9.71 5.12
N GLY A 49 11.79 8.77 6.05
CA GLY A 49 11.37 9.04 7.40
C GLY A 49 9.88 9.36 7.48
N ILE A 50 9.39 9.53 8.71
CA ILE A 50 7.97 9.72 8.91
C ILE A 50 7.45 11.02 8.28
N SER A 51 8.25 12.09 8.27
CA SER A 51 7.83 13.34 7.65
C SER A 51 7.78 13.22 6.13
N GLY A 52 8.71 12.47 5.54
CA GLY A 52 8.69 12.19 4.11
C GLY A 52 7.48 11.36 3.72
N VAL A 53 7.17 10.34 4.52
CA VAL A 53 5.99 9.49 4.27
C VAL A 53 4.72 10.32 4.40
N GLU A 54 4.66 11.22 5.37
CA GLU A 54 3.49 12.11 5.51
C GLU A 54 3.31 12.98 4.27
N SER A 55 4.39 13.54 3.76
CA SER A 55 4.34 14.34 2.53
C SER A 55 3.81 13.52 1.36
N PHE A 56 4.29 12.27 1.22
CA PHE A 56 3.80 11.37 0.19
C PHE A 56 2.28 11.16 0.31
N LEU A 57 1.81 10.86 1.52
CA LEU A 57 0.39 10.57 1.73
C LEU A 57 -0.50 11.77 1.47
N ARG A 58 -0.05 12.97 1.85
CA ARG A 58 -0.85 14.18 1.69
C ARG A 58 -0.89 14.68 0.26
N ASN A 59 0.16 14.44 -0.52
CA ASN A 59 0.31 15.05 -1.84
C ASN A 59 0.27 14.03 -2.96
N ALA A 60 1.32 13.23 -3.12
CA ALA A 60 1.45 12.35 -4.27
C ALA A 60 0.39 11.25 -4.27
N ALA A 61 0.14 10.64 -3.12
CA ALA A 61 -0.78 9.51 -3.04
C ALA A 61 -2.25 9.90 -3.12
N SER A 62 -2.56 11.19 -3.01
CA SER A 62 -3.95 11.66 -3.01
C SER A 62 -4.35 12.31 -4.33
N GLU A 63 -3.54 12.17 -5.37
CA GLU A 63 -3.76 12.84 -6.64
C GLU A 63 -5.05 12.40 -7.32
N TYR A 64 -5.40 11.12 -7.20
CA TYR A 64 -6.57 10.56 -7.88
C TYR A 64 -7.53 9.91 -6.90
N THR A 65 -8.79 9.81 -7.30
CA THR A 65 -9.76 8.97 -6.59
C THR A 65 -9.95 7.67 -7.36
N TYR A 66 -10.15 6.56 -6.62
CA TYR A 66 -10.23 5.25 -7.24
C TYR A 66 -10.88 4.23 -6.30
N THR A 67 -11.29 3.10 -6.87
CA THR A 67 -11.64 1.91 -6.11
C THR A 67 -10.50 0.92 -6.25
N ARG A 68 -10.25 0.16 -5.20
CA ARG A 68 -9.14 -0.79 -5.13
C ARG A 68 -9.67 -2.18 -4.85
N THR A 69 -9.24 -3.14 -5.69
CA THR A 69 -9.58 -4.56 -5.50
C THR A 69 -8.29 -5.36 -5.40
N LEU A 70 -8.17 -6.16 -4.34
CA LEU A 70 -7.01 -7.03 -4.16
C LEU A 70 -7.03 -8.13 -5.21
N VAL A 71 -5.93 -8.30 -5.93
CA VAL A 71 -5.76 -9.36 -6.91
C VAL A 71 -4.93 -10.49 -6.32
N THR A 72 -3.73 -10.19 -5.82
CA THR A 72 -2.86 -11.18 -5.17
C THR A 72 -2.10 -10.55 -4.02
N ALA A 73 -1.72 -11.38 -3.06
CA ALA A 73 -0.82 -10.99 -1.99
C ALA A 73 0.07 -12.19 -1.70
N GLU A 74 1.39 -11.98 -1.70
CA GLU A 74 2.32 -13.08 -1.45
C GLU A 74 3.51 -12.59 -0.63
N GLU A 75 3.96 -13.45 0.27
CA GLU A 75 5.17 -13.20 1.02
C GLU A 75 6.36 -13.64 0.16
N VAL A 76 7.24 -12.69 -0.16
CA VAL A 76 8.35 -12.94 -1.08
C VAL A 76 9.69 -13.06 -0.37
N GLY A 77 9.70 -12.94 0.95
CA GLY A 77 10.88 -13.08 1.80
C GLY A 77 10.49 -12.79 3.22
N PRO A 78 11.42 -12.90 4.19
CA PRO A 78 11.11 -12.60 5.60
C PRO A 78 10.58 -11.17 5.73
N ASP A 79 9.34 -11.03 6.18
CA ASP A 79 8.66 -9.75 6.38
C ASP A 79 8.57 -8.89 5.12
N ARG A 80 8.67 -9.50 3.95
CA ARG A 80 8.54 -8.81 2.68
C ARG A 80 7.34 -9.33 1.94
N TRP A 81 6.49 -8.41 1.47
CA TRP A 81 5.27 -8.77 0.78
C TRP A 81 5.15 -8.05 -0.54
N ARG A 82 4.59 -8.73 -1.52
CA ARG A 82 4.15 -8.12 -2.77
C ARG A 82 2.63 -8.22 -2.83
N VAL A 83 1.98 -7.07 -2.95
CA VAL A 83 0.54 -7.00 -3.02
C VAL A 83 0.16 -6.35 -4.34
N THR A 84 -0.63 -7.02 -5.16
CA THR A 84 -1.09 -6.48 -6.42
C THR A 84 -2.56 -6.12 -6.28
N ASN A 85 -2.88 -4.88 -6.65
CA ASN A 85 -4.24 -4.37 -6.61
C ASN A 85 -4.67 -3.91 -8.00
N HIS A 86 -5.96 -4.08 -8.28
CA HIS A 86 -6.59 -3.51 -9.46
C HIS A 86 -7.25 -2.21 -9.04
N LEU A 87 -6.92 -1.11 -9.72
CA LEU A 87 -7.48 0.20 -9.43
C LEU A 87 -8.34 0.66 -10.59
N GLU A 88 -9.50 1.23 -10.27
CA GLU A 88 -10.37 1.89 -11.25
C GLU A 88 -10.70 3.27 -10.72
N GLY A 89 -10.45 4.30 -11.52
CA GLY A 89 -10.62 5.65 -11.02
C GLY A 89 -10.51 6.71 -12.10
N ASN A 90 -10.31 7.94 -11.65
CA ASN A 90 -10.34 9.12 -12.51
C ASN A 90 -8.97 9.50 -13.08
N PHE A 91 -8.05 8.56 -13.14
CA PHE A 91 -6.73 8.76 -13.74
C PHE A 91 -6.74 8.33 -15.21
N PRO A 92 -5.67 8.68 -15.98
CA PRO A 92 -5.59 8.29 -17.41
C PRO A 92 -5.76 6.79 -17.57
N ASP A 93 -6.51 6.37 -18.59
CA ASP A 93 -6.92 5.01 -18.90
C ASP A 93 -7.96 4.42 -17.95
N GLY A 94 -8.21 5.02 -16.80
CA GLY A 94 -9.29 4.65 -15.91
C GLY A 94 -9.11 3.36 -15.12
N HIS A 95 -8.13 2.54 -15.44
CA HIS A 95 -7.86 1.31 -14.68
C HIS A 95 -6.41 0.90 -14.84
N VAL A 96 -5.89 0.18 -13.84
CA VAL A 96 -4.51 -0.29 -13.84
C VAL A 96 -4.34 -1.33 -12.73
N ASP A 97 -3.46 -2.30 -12.96
CA ASP A 97 -3.01 -3.21 -11.91
C ASP A 97 -1.67 -2.72 -11.42
N LEU A 98 -1.56 -2.49 -10.11
CA LEU A 98 -0.32 -2.03 -9.50
C LEU A 98 0.18 -3.03 -8.47
N ALA A 99 1.47 -3.31 -8.52
CA ALA A 99 2.13 -4.14 -7.54
C ALA A 99 2.81 -3.25 -6.51
N TYR A 100 2.57 -3.54 -5.24
CA TYR A 100 3.13 -2.81 -4.11
C TYR A 100 4.07 -3.74 -3.36
N ALA A 101 5.26 -3.26 -3.03
CA ALA A 101 6.20 -4.01 -2.22
C ALA A 101 6.22 -3.43 -0.81
N PHE A 102 6.05 -4.30 0.19
CA PHE A 102 6.05 -3.90 1.59
C PHE A 102 7.19 -4.60 2.32
N GLN A 103 7.86 -3.86 3.18
CA GLN A 103 8.87 -4.38 4.10
C GLN A 103 8.39 -4.07 5.51
N LEU A 104 8.13 -5.12 6.27
CA LEU A 104 7.63 -4.97 7.64
C LEU A 104 8.76 -4.94 8.68
#